data_9cd2f1ceea8f56e266241daf536af941
#
_entry.id   9cd2f1ceea8f56e266241daf536af941
#
_cell.length_a   1.000
_cell.length_b   1.000
_cell.length_c   1.000
_cell.angle_alpha   90.00
_cell.angle_beta   90.00
_cell.angle_gamma   90.00
#
_symmetry.space_group_name_H-M   'P 1'
#
loop_
_entity.id
_entity.type
_entity.pdbx_description
1 polymer ?
#
loop_
_entity_poly.entity_id
_entity_poly.type
_entity_poly.pdbx_seq_one_letter_code
_entity_poly.pdbx_strand_id
1 'polypeptide(L)'
;MTKRLNQLKELAQSFNKTIALIEVVAPFKRKDSDAWKELNNENGLFLWGSNRISQFEELVKNFLNYDNEISSSLSKQTIENGIIDLLCKSYLSKSPINQGEVEILLNDFQSIPNEEWEVFRILRGAKLSSKIPLELGPFKIYSWSLHQSILMTQYSEDEKWWQSCVFTESNELLISSKATARDASKAREIADSKFRQFENIIRYMLGNKSGQVDIGIFDYHSPSISKSLSMSLTRKGGASNLQGSYMPIDINNPYFIDSQRGHAWIWNVLQQSSLFELQKKIVAAIEWIGKGVRDTDPARSFVQFTFALEALLTFNEKGTLVSPSVASQLAEFSAFLLGKDCEERIQVEKTVKRLYSIRSAIAHGGSQSVSEEVVKEALSLVKSLIIRMTTDSELCEINSMNQLKTWVNQKKYS
;
A
#
# COMPACT_ATOMS: atom_id res chain seq x y z
N MET A 1 -16.38 -32.03 -4.55
CA MET A 1 -15.99 -32.50 -5.89
C MET A 1 -16.84 -31.85 -7.00
N THR A 2 -18.15 -31.87 -6.93
CA THR A 2 -19.07 -31.34 -7.95
C THR A 2 -18.91 -29.84 -8.25
N LYS A 3 -18.67 -28.99 -7.24
CA LYS A 3 -18.51 -27.53 -7.40
C LYS A 3 -17.24 -27.16 -8.20
N ARG A 4 -16.12 -27.82 -7.91
CA ARG A 4 -14.85 -27.60 -8.64
C ARG A 4 -14.93 -28.02 -10.10
N LEU A 5 -15.60 -29.15 -10.36
CA LEU A 5 -15.80 -29.63 -11.73
C LEU A 5 -16.69 -28.68 -12.55
N ASN A 6 -17.75 -28.12 -11.94
CA ASN A 6 -18.58 -27.12 -12.61
C ASN A 6 -17.83 -25.85 -12.94
N GLN A 7 -16.99 -25.37 -12.02
CA GLN A 7 -16.15 -24.18 -12.25
C GLN A 7 -15.12 -24.40 -13.38
N LEU A 8 -14.49 -25.59 -13.45
CA LEU A 8 -13.61 -25.94 -14.58
C LEU A 8 -14.35 -25.96 -15.92
N LYS A 9 -15.59 -26.45 -15.93
CA LYS A 9 -16.46 -26.45 -17.11
C LYS A 9 -16.81 -25.03 -17.56
N GLU A 10 -17.12 -24.15 -16.62
CA GLU A 10 -17.39 -22.73 -16.87
C GLU A 10 -16.15 -22.01 -17.41
N LEU A 11 -14.95 -22.29 -16.86
CA LEU A 11 -13.70 -21.77 -17.39
C LEU A 11 -13.45 -22.24 -18.82
N ALA A 12 -13.57 -23.54 -19.11
CA ALA A 12 -13.38 -24.06 -20.47
C ALA A 12 -14.38 -23.43 -21.47
N GLN A 13 -15.61 -23.19 -21.07
CA GLN A 13 -16.59 -22.46 -21.89
C GLN A 13 -16.17 -21.01 -22.13
N SER A 14 -15.63 -20.33 -21.11
CA SER A 14 -15.14 -18.96 -21.24
C SER A 14 -13.93 -18.88 -22.19
N PHE A 15 -13.01 -19.85 -22.12
CA PHE A 15 -11.91 -19.96 -23.10
C PHE A 15 -12.44 -20.10 -24.54
N ASN A 16 -13.39 -21.01 -24.78
CA ASN A 16 -13.94 -21.24 -26.11
C ASN A 16 -14.72 -20.02 -26.66
N LYS A 17 -15.41 -19.26 -25.80
CA LYS A 17 -15.99 -17.97 -26.18
C LYS A 17 -14.93 -16.96 -26.62
N THR A 18 -13.81 -16.89 -25.90
CA THR A 18 -12.71 -15.96 -26.21
C THR A 18 -11.99 -16.36 -27.51
N ILE A 19 -11.79 -17.67 -27.76
CA ILE A 19 -11.21 -18.17 -29.04
C ILE A 19 -12.03 -17.69 -30.24
N ALA A 20 -13.35 -17.71 -30.16
CA ALA A 20 -14.23 -17.27 -31.25
C ALA A 20 -14.08 -15.77 -31.58
N LEU A 21 -13.41 -15.00 -30.75
CA LEU A 21 -13.19 -13.56 -30.92
C LEU A 21 -11.81 -13.22 -31.52
N ILE A 22 -10.92 -14.22 -31.63
CA ILE A 22 -9.57 -14.03 -32.17
C ILE A 22 -9.64 -13.75 -33.69
N GLU A 23 -8.91 -12.74 -34.12
CA GLU A 23 -8.78 -12.38 -35.52
C GLU A 23 -7.33 -12.46 -35.98
N VAL A 24 -7.13 -12.85 -37.25
CA VAL A 24 -5.84 -12.72 -37.94
C VAL A 24 -5.81 -11.37 -38.64
N VAL A 25 -4.95 -10.48 -38.19
CA VAL A 25 -4.80 -9.13 -38.78
C VAL A 25 -3.43 -8.98 -39.37
N ALA A 26 -3.37 -8.63 -40.66
CA ALA A 26 -2.10 -8.28 -41.31
C ALA A 26 -1.47 -7.05 -40.66
N PRO A 27 -0.16 -7.04 -40.38
CA PRO A 27 0.49 -5.99 -39.57
C PRO A 27 0.34 -4.55 -40.11
N PHE A 28 -0.02 -4.40 -41.39
CA PHE A 28 -0.17 -3.10 -42.08
C PHE A 28 -1.60 -2.51 -42.08
N LYS A 29 -2.60 -3.18 -41.49
CA LYS A 29 -3.99 -2.70 -41.45
C LYS A 29 -4.42 -2.12 -40.09
N ARG A 30 -3.47 -1.73 -39.24
CA ARG A 30 -3.76 -1.15 -37.92
C ARG A 30 -4.36 0.25 -38.11
N LYS A 31 -5.59 0.44 -37.67
CA LYS A 31 -6.15 1.80 -37.46
C LYS A 31 -5.77 2.23 -36.04
N ASP A 32 -5.06 3.35 -35.91
CA ASP A 32 -4.54 3.84 -34.62
C ASP A 32 -5.62 4.22 -33.59
N SER A 33 -6.89 4.18 -33.96
CA SER A 33 -8.01 4.63 -33.12
C SER A 33 -8.72 3.52 -32.32
N ASP A 34 -8.47 2.23 -32.61
CA ASP A 34 -9.20 1.14 -31.97
C ASP A 34 -8.34 0.42 -30.93
N ALA A 35 -8.91 0.13 -29.76
CA ALA A 35 -8.24 -0.70 -28.75
C ALA A 35 -7.99 -2.11 -29.29
N TRP A 36 -6.79 -2.63 -29.10
CA TRP A 36 -6.40 -3.97 -29.50
C TRP A 36 -5.47 -4.61 -28.48
N LYS A 37 -5.49 -5.95 -28.41
CA LYS A 37 -4.55 -6.75 -27.62
C LYS A 37 -3.90 -7.78 -28.51
N GLU A 38 -2.58 -7.78 -28.57
CA GLU A 38 -1.78 -8.76 -29.27
C GLU A 38 -1.76 -10.06 -28.45
N LEU A 39 -2.03 -11.19 -29.10
CA LEU A 39 -1.93 -12.52 -28.53
C LEU A 39 -0.67 -13.24 -29.03
N ASN A 40 -0.40 -13.16 -30.33
CA ASN A 40 0.80 -13.74 -30.94
C ASN A 40 1.19 -12.95 -32.18
N ASN A 41 2.35 -12.30 -32.15
CA ASN A 41 2.82 -11.45 -33.24
C ASN A 41 3.26 -12.27 -34.48
N GLU A 42 3.89 -13.42 -34.26
CA GLU A 42 4.40 -14.26 -35.34
C GLU A 42 3.27 -14.78 -36.22
N ASN A 43 2.11 -15.10 -35.62
CA ASN A 43 0.94 -15.61 -36.33
C ASN A 43 -0.11 -14.52 -36.60
N GLY A 44 0.16 -13.26 -36.24
CA GLY A 44 -0.76 -12.14 -36.43
C GLY A 44 -2.10 -12.30 -35.72
N LEU A 45 -2.11 -12.92 -34.49
CA LEU A 45 -3.30 -13.16 -33.73
C LEU A 45 -3.59 -12.01 -32.76
N PHE A 46 -4.79 -11.44 -32.87
CA PHE A 46 -5.20 -10.28 -32.08
C PHE A 46 -6.64 -10.40 -31.58
N LEU A 47 -6.92 -9.68 -30.48
CA LEU A 47 -8.26 -9.29 -30.06
C LEU A 47 -8.47 -7.83 -30.43
N TRP A 48 -9.44 -7.56 -31.31
CA TRP A 48 -9.71 -6.23 -31.82
C TRP A 48 -11.02 -5.67 -31.28
N GLY A 49 -10.94 -4.46 -30.71
CA GLY A 49 -12.08 -3.74 -30.15
C GLY A 49 -12.28 -3.98 -28.63
N SER A 50 -12.71 -2.93 -27.95
CA SER A 50 -12.81 -2.88 -26.47
C SER A 50 -13.68 -4.01 -25.90
N ASN A 51 -14.76 -4.40 -26.57
CA ASN A 51 -15.64 -5.46 -26.09
C ASN A 51 -14.95 -6.85 -26.03
N ARG A 52 -14.11 -7.15 -27.02
CA ARG A 52 -13.37 -8.44 -27.08
C ARG A 52 -12.24 -8.46 -26.04
N ILE A 53 -11.59 -7.33 -25.84
CA ILE A 53 -10.57 -7.17 -24.78
C ILE A 53 -11.22 -7.36 -23.40
N SER A 54 -12.39 -6.75 -23.16
CA SER A 54 -13.13 -6.90 -21.90
C SER A 54 -13.53 -8.37 -21.65
N GLN A 55 -13.88 -9.15 -22.67
CA GLN A 55 -14.17 -10.57 -22.51
C GLN A 55 -12.92 -11.39 -22.14
N PHE A 56 -11.77 -11.05 -22.72
CA PHE A 56 -10.49 -11.64 -22.32
C PHE A 56 -10.14 -11.28 -20.86
N GLU A 57 -10.32 -10.04 -20.48
CA GLU A 57 -10.07 -9.59 -19.09
C GLU A 57 -11.01 -10.29 -18.10
N GLU A 58 -12.25 -10.55 -18.48
CA GLU A 58 -13.19 -11.32 -17.69
C GLU A 58 -12.75 -12.79 -17.57
N LEU A 59 -12.26 -13.41 -18.62
CA LEU A 59 -11.66 -14.75 -18.57
C LEU A 59 -10.49 -14.79 -17.57
N VAL A 60 -9.54 -13.84 -17.67
CA VAL A 60 -8.40 -13.74 -16.74
C VAL A 60 -8.87 -13.56 -15.31
N LYS A 61 -9.86 -12.69 -15.08
CA LYS A 61 -10.46 -12.47 -13.75
C LYS A 61 -11.11 -13.76 -13.20
N ASN A 62 -11.84 -14.47 -14.01
CA ASN A 62 -12.47 -15.73 -13.61
C ASN A 62 -11.42 -16.79 -13.27
N PHE A 63 -10.33 -16.84 -14.03
CA PHE A 63 -9.20 -17.74 -13.76
C PHE A 63 -8.51 -17.38 -12.44
N LEU A 64 -8.23 -16.11 -12.18
CA LEU A 64 -7.63 -15.62 -10.93
C LEU A 64 -8.51 -15.92 -9.71
N ASN A 65 -9.84 -15.86 -9.85
CA ASN A 65 -10.78 -16.14 -8.78
C ASN A 65 -10.97 -17.65 -8.53
N TYR A 66 -10.56 -18.50 -9.47
CA TYR A 66 -10.70 -19.95 -9.35
C TYR A 66 -9.74 -20.55 -8.32
N ASP A 67 -8.49 -20.06 -8.29
CA ASP A 67 -7.46 -20.57 -7.39
C ASP A 67 -6.72 -19.40 -6.70
N ASN A 68 -7.01 -19.24 -5.41
CA ASN A 68 -6.40 -18.18 -4.60
C ASN A 68 -4.91 -18.42 -4.36
N GLU A 69 -4.42 -19.65 -4.36
CA GLU A 69 -3.00 -19.96 -4.18
C GLU A 69 -2.21 -19.50 -5.41
N ILE A 70 -2.69 -19.82 -6.61
CA ILE A 70 -2.08 -19.36 -7.86
C ILE A 70 -2.09 -17.83 -7.91
N SER A 71 -3.23 -17.19 -7.68
CA SER A 71 -3.36 -15.73 -7.78
C SER A 71 -2.55 -14.97 -6.72
N SER A 72 -2.29 -15.57 -5.56
CA SER A 72 -1.45 -14.98 -4.51
C SER A 72 0.04 -15.17 -4.74
N SER A 73 0.47 -16.16 -5.53
CA SER A 73 1.86 -16.54 -5.73
C SER A 73 2.41 -16.27 -7.13
N LEU A 74 1.54 -16.10 -8.15
CA LEU A 74 1.91 -15.74 -9.53
C LEU A 74 1.40 -14.36 -9.91
N SER A 75 2.16 -13.68 -10.76
CA SER A 75 1.74 -12.39 -11.33
C SER A 75 0.60 -12.57 -12.33
N LYS A 76 -0.23 -11.54 -12.43
CA LYS A 76 -1.29 -11.48 -13.45
C LYS A 76 -0.69 -11.66 -14.87
N GLN A 77 0.48 -11.10 -15.12
CA GLN A 77 1.16 -11.19 -16.41
C GLN A 77 1.53 -12.64 -16.77
N THR A 78 2.09 -13.41 -15.84
CA THR A 78 2.43 -14.82 -16.05
C THR A 78 1.18 -15.64 -16.33
N ILE A 79 0.09 -15.39 -15.60
CA ILE A 79 -1.19 -16.07 -15.82
C ILE A 79 -1.79 -15.69 -17.17
N GLU A 80 -1.77 -14.39 -17.55
CA GLU A 80 -2.23 -13.94 -18.85
C GLU A 80 -1.44 -14.59 -20.00
N ASN A 81 -0.13 -14.68 -19.88
CA ASN A 81 0.71 -15.32 -20.90
C ASN A 81 0.34 -16.79 -21.09
N GLY A 82 0.17 -17.57 -20.02
CA GLY A 82 -0.25 -18.97 -20.13
C GLY A 82 -1.66 -19.13 -20.71
N ILE A 83 -2.58 -18.22 -20.37
CA ILE A 83 -3.92 -18.19 -20.99
C ILE A 83 -3.82 -17.90 -22.49
N ILE A 84 -2.99 -16.90 -22.87
CA ILE A 84 -2.76 -16.54 -24.28
C ILE A 84 -2.18 -17.72 -25.05
N ASP A 85 -1.17 -18.39 -24.52
CA ASP A 85 -0.56 -19.57 -25.14
C ASP A 85 -1.57 -20.69 -25.41
N LEU A 86 -2.43 -20.97 -24.42
CA LEU A 86 -3.49 -21.97 -24.57
C LEU A 86 -4.53 -21.54 -25.62
N LEU A 87 -4.96 -20.28 -25.63
CA LEU A 87 -5.86 -19.72 -26.66
C LEU A 87 -5.26 -19.81 -28.06
N CYS A 88 -4.01 -19.42 -28.23
CA CYS A 88 -3.31 -19.46 -29.52
C CYS A 88 -3.16 -20.90 -30.02
N LYS A 89 -2.75 -21.84 -29.16
CA LYS A 89 -2.64 -23.25 -29.49
C LYS A 89 -3.97 -23.83 -29.95
N SER A 90 -5.04 -23.55 -29.26
CA SER A 90 -6.39 -24.00 -29.59
C SER A 90 -6.87 -23.40 -30.91
N TYR A 91 -6.68 -22.09 -31.11
CA TYR A 91 -7.05 -21.40 -32.35
C TYR A 91 -6.34 -21.99 -33.57
N LEU A 92 -5.03 -22.19 -33.50
CA LEU A 92 -4.22 -22.73 -34.61
C LEU A 92 -4.53 -24.18 -34.89
N SER A 93 -4.79 -25.01 -33.87
CA SER A 93 -5.14 -26.42 -34.05
C SER A 93 -6.61 -26.63 -34.41
N LYS A 94 -7.42 -25.57 -34.37
CA LYS A 94 -8.89 -25.63 -34.54
C LYS A 94 -9.59 -26.62 -33.59
N SER A 95 -9.03 -26.84 -32.41
CA SER A 95 -9.52 -27.74 -31.39
C SER A 95 -10.09 -26.95 -30.23
N PRO A 96 -11.33 -27.20 -29.77
CA PRO A 96 -11.90 -26.50 -28.63
C PRO A 96 -11.18 -26.92 -27.35
N ILE A 97 -11.01 -25.97 -26.43
CA ILE A 97 -10.43 -26.21 -25.11
C ILE A 97 -11.43 -27.00 -24.26
N ASN A 98 -10.98 -28.11 -23.73
CA ASN A 98 -11.72 -28.95 -22.80
C ASN A 98 -11.27 -28.74 -21.34
N GLN A 99 -11.98 -29.36 -20.38
CA GLN A 99 -11.67 -29.23 -18.94
C GLN A 99 -10.26 -29.75 -18.60
N GLY A 100 -9.81 -30.82 -19.27
CA GLY A 100 -8.48 -31.40 -19.01
C GLY A 100 -7.34 -30.44 -19.40
N GLU A 101 -7.49 -29.68 -20.49
CA GLU A 101 -6.49 -28.67 -20.89
C GLU A 101 -6.42 -27.49 -19.92
N VAL A 102 -7.56 -27.06 -19.37
CA VAL A 102 -7.59 -26.04 -18.31
C VAL A 102 -6.93 -26.58 -17.03
N GLU A 103 -7.17 -27.86 -16.69
CA GLU A 103 -6.57 -28.50 -15.53
C GLU A 103 -5.05 -28.68 -15.70
N ILE A 104 -4.57 -29.00 -16.90
CA ILE A 104 -3.14 -29.01 -17.22
C ILE A 104 -2.53 -27.64 -17.01
N LEU A 105 -3.13 -26.58 -17.53
CA LEU A 105 -2.62 -25.20 -17.33
C LEU A 105 -2.56 -24.82 -15.85
N LEU A 106 -3.57 -25.20 -15.06
CA LEU A 106 -3.56 -24.98 -13.61
C LEU A 106 -2.40 -25.74 -12.92
N ASN A 107 -2.21 -27.01 -13.29
CA ASN A 107 -1.12 -27.84 -12.78
C ASN A 107 0.25 -27.29 -13.17
N ASP A 108 0.40 -26.80 -14.40
CA ASP A 108 1.64 -26.14 -14.86
C ASP A 108 1.97 -24.94 -13.97
N PHE A 109 0.99 -24.09 -13.69
CA PHE A 109 1.19 -22.95 -12.77
C PHE A 109 1.51 -23.38 -11.34
N GLN A 110 0.86 -24.42 -10.84
CA GLN A 110 1.13 -24.97 -9.50
C GLN A 110 2.52 -25.64 -9.42
N SER A 111 3.03 -26.14 -10.54
CA SER A 111 4.35 -26.79 -10.60
C SER A 111 5.52 -25.80 -10.53
N ILE A 112 5.30 -24.51 -10.84
CA ILE A 112 6.32 -23.47 -10.72
C ILE A 112 6.72 -23.36 -9.23
N PRO A 113 8.01 -23.49 -8.89
CA PRO A 113 8.43 -23.46 -7.49
C PRO A 113 8.14 -22.10 -6.85
N ASN A 114 7.75 -22.13 -5.59
CA ASN A 114 7.55 -20.92 -4.80
C ASN A 114 8.87 -20.59 -4.09
N GLU A 115 9.52 -19.51 -4.50
CA GLU A 115 10.88 -19.15 -4.07
C GLU A 115 10.86 -17.88 -3.21
N GLU A 116 11.89 -17.71 -2.39
CA GLU A 116 12.13 -16.47 -1.67
C GLU A 116 12.91 -15.50 -2.56
N TRP A 117 12.34 -14.34 -2.80
CA TRP A 117 12.92 -13.23 -3.54
C TRP A 117 13.27 -12.10 -2.61
N GLU A 118 14.39 -11.42 -2.84
CA GLU A 118 14.68 -10.13 -2.24
C GLU A 118 14.59 -9.05 -3.30
N VAL A 119 13.67 -8.10 -3.08
CA VAL A 119 13.37 -7.03 -4.05
C VAL A 119 13.96 -5.74 -3.54
N PHE A 120 14.63 -5.01 -4.41
CA PHE A 120 15.32 -3.76 -4.11
C PHE A 120 14.64 -2.57 -4.77
N ARG A 121 14.62 -1.43 -4.06
CA ARG A 121 14.19 -0.13 -4.55
C ARG A 121 15.13 0.96 -4.05
N ILE A 122 15.18 2.09 -4.79
CA ILE A 122 15.92 3.27 -4.34
C ILE A 122 15.11 3.96 -3.24
N LEU A 123 15.78 4.31 -2.14
CA LEU A 123 15.22 5.10 -1.04
C LEU A 123 15.81 6.51 -1.10
N ARG A 124 14.97 7.50 -1.35
CA ARG A 124 15.34 8.91 -1.45
C ARG A 124 14.98 9.69 -0.20
N GLY A 125 15.66 10.81 0.03
CA GLY A 125 15.39 11.69 1.18
C GLY A 125 15.96 11.19 2.51
N ALA A 126 16.73 10.10 2.50
CA ALA A 126 17.38 9.54 3.67
C ALA A 126 18.90 9.46 3.49
N LYS A 127 19.64 9.41 4.61
CA LYS A 127 21.05 9.06 4.68
C LYS A 127 21.27 7.97 5.70
N LEU A 128 22.30 7.16 5.50
CA LEU A 128 22.71 6.07 6.38
C LEU A 128 24.22 6.11 6.51
N SER A 129 24.70 6.32 7.74
CA SER A 129 26.14 6.41 8.05
C SER A 129 26.67 5.13 8.72
N SER A 130 25.83 4.13 8.94
CA SER A 130 26.19 2.86 9.57
C SER A 130 27.08 2.03 8.64
N LYS A 131 28.09 1.35 9.21
CA LYS A 131 28.93 0.36 8.50
C LYS A 131 28.25 -0.97 8.24
N ILE A 132 27.12 -1.22 8.88
CA ILE A 132 26.27 -2.40 8.65
C ILE A 132 24.92 -1.94 8.11
N PRO A 133 24.29 -2.73 7.25
CA PRO A 133 22.94 -2.45 6.79
C PRO A 133 21.98 -2.28 7.97
N LEU A 134 21.05 -1.32 7.85
CA LEU A 134 20.04 -1.08 8.89
C LEU A 134 18.82 -1.96 8.65
N GLU A 135 18.35 -2.61 9.70
CA GLU A 135 17.13 -3.42 9.68
C GLU A 135 15.99 -2.70 10.43
N LEU A 136 14.86 -2.47 9.72
CA LEU A 136 13.64 -1.91 10.27
C LEU A 136 12.46 -2.81 9.91
N GLY A 137 12.04 -3.64 10.85
CA GLY A 137 11.01 -4.66 10.61
C GLY A 137 11.40 -5.60 9.46
N PRO A 138 10.55 -5.78 8.44
CA PRO A 138 10.85 -6.64 7.30
C PRO A 138 11.73 -5.98 6.23
N PHE A 139 12.26 -4.78 6.51
CA PHE A 139 13.05 -3.99 5.57
C PHE A 139 14.52 -3.97 5.95
N LYS A 140 15.38 -3.99 4.94
CA LYS A 140 16.81 -3.82 5.10
C LYS A 140 17.31 -2.68 4.22
N ILE A 141 18.06 -1.75 4.80
CA ILE A 141 18.49 -0.52 4.15
C ILE A 141 20.00 -0.53 4.01
N TYR A 142 20.46 -0.26 2.80
CA TYR A 142 21.86 -0.24 2.42
C TYR A 142 22.25 1.14 1.91
N SER A 143 23.46 1.59 2.26
CA SER A 143 24.13 2.65 1.55
C SER A 143 25.05 2.03 0.51
N TRP A 144 24.90 2.40 -0.76
CA TRP A 144 25.73 1.81 -1.82
C TRP A 144 27.21 2.01 -1.53
N SER A 145 27.62 3.24 -1.19
CA SER A 145 29.02 3.56 -0.90
C SER A 145 29.64 2.76 0.26
N LEU A 146 28.82 2.27 1.19
CA LEU A 146 29.31 1.54 2.38
C LEU A 146 29.11 0.03 2.29
N HIS A 147 28.09 -0.45 1.56
CA HIS A 147 27.64 -1.84 1.60
C HIS A 147 27.71 -2.57 0.26
N GLN A 148 28.26 -1.95 -0.80
CA GLN A 148 28.36 -2.58 -2.12
C GLN A 148 29.06 -3.95 -2.06
N SER A 149 30.15 -4.08 -1.31
CA SER A 149 30.88 -5.34 -1.20
C SER A 149 30.03 -6.46 -0.56
N ILE A 150 29.13 -6.12 0.36
CA ILE A 150 28.20 -7.08 0.98
C ILE A 150 27.20 -7.57 -0.08
N LEU A 151 26.62 -6.67 -0.85
CA LEU A 151 25.65 -7.00 -1.90
C LEU A 151 26.28 -7.81 -3.02
N MET A 152 27.47 -7.39 -3.50
CA MET A 152 28.20 -8.10 -4.56
C MET A 152 28.57 -9.54 -4.13
N THR A 153 28.98 -9.71 -2.88
CA THR A 153 29.29 -11.04 -2.34
C THR A 153 28.05 -11.89 -2.18
N GLN A 154 26.96 -11.31 -1.67
CA GLN A 154 25.70 -12.03 -1.41
C GLN A 154 25.03 -12.53 -2.69
N TYR A 155 25.07 -11.75 -3.76
CA TYR A 155 24.37 -12.07 -5.01
C TYR A 155 25.28 -12.50 -6.14
N SER A 156 26.60 -12.55 -5.91
CA SER A 156 27.61 -12.96 -6.91
C SER A 156 27.57 -12.14 -8.21
N GLU A 157 27.15 -10.87 -8.13
CA GLU A 157 27.05 -9.94 -9.24
C GLU A 157 28.03 -8.79 -9.10
N ASP A 158 28.56 -8.29 -10.22
CA ASP A 158 29.54 -7.21 -10.24
C ASP A 158 28.90 -5.81 -10.09
N GLU A 159 29.76 -4.82 -9.86
CA GLU A 159 29.32 -3.43 -9.70
C GLU A 159 28.60 -2.89 -10.93
N LYS A 160 29.04 -3.25 -12.15
CA LYS A 160 28.46 -2.80 -13.41
C LYS A 160 27.02 -3.31 -13.57
N TRP A 161 26.81 -4.56 -13.20
CA TRP A 161 25.46 -5.17 -13.21
C TRP A 161 24.52 -4.40 -12.26
N TRP A 162 24.95 -4.19 -11.03
CA TRP A 162 24.18 -3.43 -10.05
C TRP A 162 23.85 -2.02 -10.54
N GLN A 163 24.85 -1.29 -11.05
CA GLN A 163 24.66 0.06 -11.57
C GLN A 163 23.68 0.08 -12.75
N SER A 164 23.72 -0.92 -13.64
CA SER A 164 22.81 -1.01 -14.77
C SER A 164 21.36 -1.31 -14.36
N CYS A 165 21.15 -2.05 -13.26
CA CYS A 165 19.83 -2.52 -12.85
C CYS A 165 19.09 -1.55 -11.91
N VAL A 166 19.81 -0.84 -11.03
CA VAL A 166 19.17 -0.12 -9.92
C VAL A 166 19.67 1.30 -9.76
N PHE A 167 20.93 1.60 -10.10
CA PHE A 167 21.55 2.87 -9.72
C PHE A 167 21.80 3.82 -10.87
N THR A 168 21.51 5.07 -10.61
CA THR A 168 21.93 6.20 -11.44
C THR A 168 23.02 7.05 -10.79
N GLU A 169 23.15 7.02 -9.44
CA GLU A 169 24.10 7.87 -8.71
C GLU A 169 24.73 7.15 -7.50
N SER A 170 26.00 7.47 -7.19
CA SER A 170 26.83 6.79 -6.18
C SER A 170 26.40 6.98 -4.72
N ASN A 171 25.50 7.90 -4.43
CA ASN A 171 25.09 8.23 -3.05
C ASN A 171 23.69 7.79 -2.67
N GLU A 172 23.06 6.96 -3.50
CA GLU A 172 21.70 6.50 -3.24
C GLU A 172 21.67 5.40 -2.16
N LEU A 173 20.57 5.39 -1.40
CA LEU A 173 20.26 4.29 -0.51
C LEU A 173 19.39 3.28 -1.24
N LEU A 174 19.61 2.00 -0.92
CA LEU A 174 18.70 0.92 -1.30
C LEU A 174 17.90 0.48 -0.10
N ILE A 175 16.64 0.18 -0.34
CA ILE A 175 15.81 -0.57 0.60
C ILE A 175 15.41 -1.88 -0.04
N SER A 176 15.51 -2.97 0.72
CA SER A 176 15.05 -4.28 0.29
C SER A 176 13.93 -4.81 1.17
N SER A 177 13.14 -5.72 0.61
CA SER A 177 12.19 -6.54 1.35
C SER A 177 12.07 -7.91 0.71
N LYS A 178 11.93 -8.95 1.53
CA LYS A 178 11.71 -10.32 1.07
C LYS A 178 10.26 -10.57 0.73
N ALA A 179 10.06 -11.36 -0.33
CA ALA A 179 8.75 -11.82 -0.78
C ALA A 179 8.84 -13.27 -1.26
N THR A 180 7.84 -14.08 -0.94
CA THR A 180 7.73 -15.44 -1.44
C THR A 180 6.76 -15.46 -2.60
N ALA A 181 7.22 -15.88 -3.78
CA ALA A 181 6.42 -15.88 -5.00
C ALA A 181 6.96 -16.90 -6.00
N ARG A 182 6.14 -17.28 -6.98
CA ARG A 182 6.51 -18.18 -8.07
C ARG A 182 7.17 -17.47 -9.25
N ASP A 183 7.07 -16.15 -9.32
CA ASP A 183 7.78 -15.34 -10.33
C ASP A 183 8.24 -13.98 -9.79
N ALA A 184 9.26 -13.40 -10.43
CA ALA A 184 9.86 -12.13 -10.05
C ALA A 184 8.88 -10.94 -10.11
N SER A 185 7.89 -10.98 -11.01
CA SER A 185 6.89 -9.91 -11.12
C SER A 185 5.95 -9.91 -9.93
N LYS A 186 5.51 -11.10 -9.48
CA LYS A 186 4.71 -11.24 -8.27
C LYS A 186 5.49 -10.86 -7.02
N ALA A 187 6.75 -11.27 -6.94
CA ALA A 187 7.63 -10.87 -5.85
C ALA A 187 7.73 -9.33 -5.76
N ARG A 188 7.86 -8.64 -6.89
CA ARG A 188 7.84 -7.16 -6.94
C ARG A 188 6.51 -6.58 -6.49
N GLU A 189 5.36 -7.12 -6.93
CA GLU A 189 4.05 -6.66 -6.48
C GLU A 189 3.90 -6.73 -4.96
N ILE A 190 4.30 -7.85 -4.36
CA ILE A 190 4.26 -8.08 -2.92
C ILE A 190 5.19 -7.11 -2.18
N ALA A 191 6.44 -6.98 -2.65
CA ALA A 191 7.41 -6.08 -2.06
C ALA A 191 7.01 -4.60 -2.21
N ASP A 192 6.47 -4.22 -3.38
CA ASP A 192 6.00 -2.84 -3.63
C ASP A 192 4.86 -2.44 -2.68
N SER A 193 3.98 -3.38 -2.34
CA SER A 193 2.96 -3.14 -1.31
C SER A 193 3.60 -2.86 0.07
N LYS A 194 4.62 -3.65 0.46
CA LYS A 194 5.38 -3.43 1.70
C LYS A 194 6.15 -2.09 1.66
N PHE A 195 6.75 -1.72 0.53
CA PHE A 195 7.46 -0.45 0.39
C PHE A 195 6.53 0.76 0.53
N ARG A 196 5.30 0.70 -0.02
CA ARG A 196 4.29 1.74 0.23
C ARG A 196 3.90 1.83 1.70
N GLN A 197 3.82 0.70 2.38
CA GLN A 197 3.59 0.65 3.82
C GLN A 197 4.75 1.29 4.58
N PHE A 198 6.01 0.99 4.23
CA PHE A 198 7.20 1.64 4.80
C PHE A 198 7.15 3.16 4.66
N GLU A 199 6.86 3.68 3.46
CA GLU A 199 6.73 5.13 3.23
C GLU A 199 5.69 5.77 4.17
N ASN A 200 4.52 5.15 4.30
CA ASN A 200 3.46 5.67 5.16
C ASN A 200 3.85 5.61 6.65
N ILE A 201 4.56 4.56 7.08
CA ILE A 201 5.03 4.42 8.46
C ILE A 201 6.06 5.48 8.80
N ILE A 202 7.04 5.71 7.92
CA ILE A 202 8.04 6.77 8.16
C ILE A 202 7.36 8.14 8.21
N ARG A 203 6.40 8.42 7.33
CA ARG A 203 5.62 9.67 7.35
C ARG A 203 4.79 9.83 8.62
N TYR A 204 4.18 8.72 9.10
CA TYR A 204 3.52 8.71 10.41
C TYR A 204 4.49 9.06 11.54
N MET A 205 5.68 8.44 11.56
CA MET A 205 6.69 8.71 12.58
C MET A 205 7.13 10.18 12.55
N LEU A 206 7.48 10.70 11.39
CA LEU A 206 7.86 12.10 11.22
C LEU A 206 6.73 13.06 11.57
N GLY A 207 5.52 12.78 11.14
CA GLY A 207 4.30 13.50 11.52
C GLY A 207 4.30 15.00 11.16
N ASN A 208 5.25 15.46 10.38
CA ASN A 208 5.43 16.87 10.11
C ASN A 208 4.94 17.25 8.71
N LYS A 209 4.03 18.22 8.66
CA LYS A 209 3.56 18.84 7.43
C LYS A 209 4.43 20.00 6.94
N SER A 210 5.55 20.30 7.59
CA SER A 210 6.32 21.52 7.28
C SER A 210 6.95 21.53 5.89
N GLY A 211 6.81 20.47 5.10
CA GLY A 211 7.33 20.39 3.72
C GLY A 211 8.85 20.37 3.61
N GLN A 212 9.57 20.33 4.74
CA GLN A 212 11.04 20.39 4.76
C GLN A 212 11.70 19.02 4.75
N VAL A 213 10.93 17.97 4.98
CA VAL A 213 11.45 16.61 5.09
C VAL A 213 10.51 15.66 4.35
N ASP A 214 11.01 15.01 3.33
CA ASP A 214 10.32 13.90 2.68
C ASP A 214 11.26 12.70 2.54
N ILE A 215 10.70 11.52 2.63
CA ILE A 215 11.37 10.25 2.37
C ILE A 215 10.45 9.42 1.50
N GLY A 216 10.97 8.83 0.45
CA GLY A 216 10.13 8.10 -0.48
C GLY A 216 10.87 7.12 -1.36
N ILE A 217 10.10 6.19 -1.87
CA ILE A 217 10.49 5.15 -2.81
C ILE A 217 9.77 5.39 -4.14
N PHE A 218 8.43 5.45 -4.09
CA PHE A 218 7.58 5.71 -5.25
C PHE A 218 7.15 7.17 -5.33
N ASP A 219 6.90 7.77 -4.19
CA ASP A 219 6.22 9.03 -4.01
C ASP A 219 7.14 10.11 -3.41
N TYR A 220 8.40 10.08 -3.79
CA TYR A 220 9.36 11.10 -3.38
C TYR A 220 9.17 12.38 -4.20
N HIS A 221 8.81 13.44 -3.52
CA HIS A 221 8.85 14.77 -4.12
C HIS A 221 10.28 15.29 -3.99
N SER A 222 11.09 15.11 -5.05
CA SER A 222 12.36 15.81 -5.14
C SER A 222 12.09 17.28 -4.91
N PRO A 223 12.83 17.95 -4.01
CA PRO A 223 12.72 19.38 -3.86
C PRO A 223 13.22 20.04 -5.14
N SER A 224 12.34 20.29 -6.06
CA SER A 224 12.63 21.30 -7.04
C SER A 224 12.77 22.58 -6.24
N ILE A 225 14.00 23.15 -6.21
CA ILE A 225 14.22 24.49 -5.68
C ILE A 225 13.31 25.41 -6.51
N SER A 226 12.12 25.66 -5.98
CA SER A 226 11.20 26.61 -6.59
C SER A 226 11.64 28.02 -6.19
N LYS A 227 12.23 28.71 -7.15
CA LYS A 227 12.48 30.16 -7.00
C LYS A 227 11.26 30.88 -7.53
N SER A 228 10.56 31.62 -6.69
CA SER A 228 9.52 32.54 -7.11
C SER A 228 9.98 33.98 -6.93
N LEU A 229 9.69 34.81 -7.91
CA LEU A 229 9.94 36.26 -7.87
C LEU A 229 8.58 36.97 -8.04
N SER A 230 8.21 37.74 -7.05
CA SER A 230 7.04 38.61 -7.11
C SER A 230 7.48 40.07 -7.26
N MET A 231 7.07 40.74 -8.33
CA MET A 231 7.38 42.14 -8.60
C MET A 231 6.13 42.99 -8.48
N SER A 232 6.21 44.09 -7.76
CA SER A 232 5.15 45.08 -7.73
C SER A 232 5.18 45.93 -8.99
N LEU A 233 4.08 46.00 -9.71
CA LEU A 233 3.95 46.86 -10.89
C LEU A 233 3.85 48.34 -10.54
N THR A 234 3.50 48.67 -9.30
CA THR A 234 3.34 50.05 -8.81
C THR A 234 4.42 50.51 -7.88
N ARG A 235 5.09 49.62 -7.17
CA ARG A 235 6.20 49.90 -6.26
C ARG A 235 7.46 49.34 -6.88
N LYS A 236 8.50 50.16 -7.01
CA LYS A 236 9.83 49.71 -7.47
C LYS A 236 10.45 48.77 -6.41
N GLY A 237 10.02 47.51 -6.43
CA GLY A 237 10.51 46.49 -5.52
C GLY A 237 9.85 45.17 -5.74
N GLY A 238 10.52 44.09 -5.38
CA GLY A 238 10.05 42.71 -5.46
C GLY A 238 10.53 41.87 -4.28
N ALA A 239 9.89 40.73 -4.08
CA ALA A 239 10.32 39.73 -3.12
C ALA A 239 10.65 38.43 -3.86
N SER A 240 11.79 37.83 -3.56
CA SER A 240 12.11 36.47 -4.03
C SER A 240 11.92 35.48 -2.89
N ASN A 241 11.32 34.34 -3.19
CA ASN A 241 11.21 33.23 -2.26
C ASN A 241 11.92 32.01 -2.83
N LEU A 242 12.74 31.38 -2.00
CA LEU A 242 13.40 30.11 -2.28
C LEU A 242 12.71 29.04 -1.45
N GLN A 243 11.87 28.23 -2.08
CA GLN A 243 11.26 27.07 -1.42
C GLN A 243 12.01 25.81 -1.80
N GLY A 244 12.34 25.00 -0.79
CA GLY A 244 12.87 23.66 -0.96
C GLY A 244 14.36 23.54 -0.71
N SER A 245 14.69 23.13 0.48
CA SER A 245 15.92 22.40 0.81
C SER A 245 15.50 21.29 1.74
N TYR A 246 15.30 20.09 1.19
CA TYR A 246 15.07 18.94 2.05
C TYR A 246 16.40 18.47 2.61
N MET A 247 16.49 18.41 3.90
CA MET A 247 17.64 17.77 4.54
C MET A 247 17.39 16.27 4.57
N PRO A 248 18.32 15.44 4.08
CA PRO A 248 18.20 13.99 4.19
C PRO A 248 18.07 13.59 5.66
N ILE A 249 17.10 12.73 5.94
CA ILE A 249 16.85 12.20 7.27
C ILE A 249 17.88 11.13 7.58
N ASP A 250 18.53 11.22 8.74
CA ASP A 250 19.35 10.10 9.22
C ASP A 250 18.44 8.96 9.68
N ILE A 251 18.29 7.95 8.81
CA ILE A 251 17.38 6.82 9.06
C ILE A 251 17.86 5.91 10.20
N ASN A 252 19.16 6.01 10.57
CA ASN A 252 19.73 5.28 11.72
C ASN A 252 19.48 6.00 13.05
N ASN A 253 18.73 7.10 13.07
CA ASN A 253 18.41 7.80 14.31
C ASN A 253 17.55 6.91 15.22
N PRO A 254 17.88 6.78 16.53
CA PRO A 254 17.09 5.98 17.49
C PRO A 254 15.62 6.37 17.56
N TYR A 255 15.24 7.54 17.12
CA TYR A 255 13.85 7.98 17.01
C TYR A 255 12.97 6.97 16.24
N PHE A 256 13.50 6.35 15.17
CA PHE A 256 12.74 5.41 14.36
C PHE A 256 12.46 4.04 15.02
N ILE A 257 13.15 3.76 16.13
CA ILE A 257 12.96 2.54 16.94
C ILE A 257 12.58 2.87 18.40
N ASP A 258 12.10 4.08 18.66
CA ASP A 258 11.74 4.56 20.00
C ASP A 258 10.53 3.78 20.55
N SER A 259 10.74 3.00 21.61
CA SER A 259 9.71 2.23 22.26
C SER A 259 8.67 3.09 22.99
N GLN A 260 9.04 4.27 23.49
CA GLN A 260 8.12 5.18 24.18
C GLN A 260 7.12 5.83 23.19
N ARG A 261 7.43 5.82 21.91
CA ARG A 261 6.55 6.28 20.83
C ARG A 261 5.84 5.14 20.10
N GLY A 262 6.05 3.90 20.54
CA GLY A 262 5.50 2.71 19.88
C GLY A 262 6.19 2.34 18.56
N HIS A 263 7.27 3.01 18.16
CA HIS A 263 7.92 2.77 16.87
C HIS A 263 8.55 1.37 16.79
N ALA A 264 9.20 0.92 17.87
CA ALA A 264 9.74 -0.45 17.95
C ALA A 264 8.62 -1.51 17.82
N TRP A 265 7.47 -1.27 18.46
CA TRP A 265 6.30 -2.15 18.37
C TRP A 265 5.82 -2.28 16.91
N ILE A 266 5.75 -1.16 16.17
CA ILE A 266 5.32 -1.16 14.77
C ILE A 266 6.22 -2.08 13.93
N TRP A 267 7.54 -1.94 14.04
CA TRP A 267 8.47 -2.76 13.27
C TRP A 267 8.37 -4.25 13.65
N ASN A 268 8.22 -4.56 14.94
CA ASN A 268 8.06 -5.94 15.42
C ASN A 268 6.77 -6.59 14.88
N VAL A 269 5.66 -5.84 14.86
CA VAL A 269 4.39 -6.33 14.32
C VAL A 269 4.51 -6.65 12.83
N LEU A 270 5.20 -5.83 12.06
CA LEU A 270 5.38 -6.06 10.61
C LEU A 270 6.25 -7.26 10.26
N GLN A 271 7.01 -7.81 11.21
CA GLN A 271 7.78 -9.05 11.01
C GLN A 271 6.93 -10.32 11.22
N GLN A 272 5.74 -10.19 11.80
CA GLN A 272 4.87 -11.34 12.07
C GLN A 272 4.26 -11.87 10.77
N SER A 273 4.14 -13.19 10.68
CA SER A 273 3.51 -13.88 9.55
C SER A 273 1.98 -13.64 9.46
N SER A 274 1.36 -13.38 10.61
CA SER A 274 -0.07 -13.06 10.69
C SER A 274 -0.31 -12.04 11.79
N LEU A 275 -1.17 -11.06 11.52
CA LEU A 275 -1.54 -10.01 12.46
C LEU A 275 -2.88 -10.31 13.11
N PHE A 276 -3.01 -10.01 14.40
CA PHE A 276 -4.28 -9.98 15.09
C PHE A 276 -5.16 -8.82 14.59
N GLU A 277 -6.46 -8.88 14.91
CA GLU A 277 -7.44 -7.88 14.44
C GLU A 277 -7.02 -6.46 14.81
N LEU A 278 -6.67 -6.22 16.08
CA LEU A 278 -6.29 -4.88 16.54
C LEU A 278 -4.97 -4.40 15.94
N GLN A 279 -3.99 -5.29 15.76
CA GLN A 279 -2.74 -4.96 15.07
C GLN A 279 -2.99 -4.51 13.63
N LYS A 280 -3.86 -5.22 12.88
CA LYS A 280 -4.27 -4.82 11.53
C LYS A 280 -4.89 -3.43 11.50
N LYS A 281 -5.74 -3.12 12.49
CA LYS A 281 -6.39 -1.80 12.60
C LYS A 281 -5.39 -0.69 12.90
N ILE A 282 -4.44 -0.93 13.80
CA ILE A 282 -3.37 0.03 14.11
C ILE A 282 -2.51 0.30 12.87
N VAL A 283 -2.09 -0.74 12.17
CA VAL A 283 -1.30 -0.61 10.93
C VAL A 283 -2.09 0.15 9.86
N ALA A 284 -3.37 -0.16 9.66
CA ALA A 284 -4.22 0.57 8.71
C ALA A 284 -4.38 2.05 9.08
N ALA A 285 -4.53 2.37 10.37
CA ALA A 285 -4.58 3.75 10.84
C ALA A 285 -3.27 4.50 10.58
N ILE A 286 -2.12 3.86 10.81
CA ILE A 286 -0.79 4.41 10.51
C ILE A 286 -0.66 4.71 9.01
N GLU A 287 -1.11 3.82 8.14
CA GLU A 287 -1.09 4.03 6.69
C GLU A 287 -1.96 5.23 6.26
N TRP A 288 -3.15 5.38 6.85
CA TRP A 288 -3.98 6.56 6.59
C TRP A 288 -3.32 7.86 7.06
N ILE A 289 -2.65 7.83 8.23
CA ILE A 289 -1.90 8.99 8.72
C ILE A 289 -0.76 9.31 7.74
N GLY A 290 0.01 8.33 7.30
CA GLY A 290 1.12 8.53 6.36
C GLY A 290 0.66 9.18 5.06
N LYS A 291 -0.49 8.75 4.51
CA LYS A 291 -1.14 9.36 3.35
C LYS A 291 -1.54 10.82 3.64
N GLY A 292 -2.17 11.07 4.79
CA GLY A 292 -2.60 12.42 5.20
C GLY A 292 -1.44 13.38 5.45
N VAL A 293 -0.34 12.91 5.99
CA VAL A 293 0.89 13.71 6.17
C VAL A 293 1.47 14.13 4.83
N ARG A 294 1.38 13.28 3.82
CA ARG A 294 1.87 13.58 2.47
C ARG A 294 0.97 14.56 1.72
N ASP A 295 -0.34 14.52 1.95
CA ASP A 295 -1.29 15.34 1.18
C ASP A 295 -1.06 16.83 1.42
N THR A 296 -0.96 17.61 0.35
CA THR A 296 -0.76 19.06 0.43
C THR A 296 -2.06 19.83 0.67
N ASP A 297 -3.22 19.22 0.39
CA ASP A 297 -4.52 19.81 0.63
C ASP A 297 -4.95 19.58 2.09
N PRO A 298 -5.19 20.64 2.88
CA PRO A 298 -5.57 20.50 4.29
C PRO A 298 -6.88 19.72 4.50
N ALA A 299 -7.86 19.87 3.63
CA ALA A 299 -9.15 19.19 3.77
C ALA A 299 -9.00 17.68 3.50
N ARG A 300 -8.24 17.31 2.45
CA ARG A 300 -7.94 15.90 2.16
C ARG A 300 -7.10 15.26 3.25
N SER A 301 -6.08 15.95 3.77
CA SER A 301 -5.28 15.48 4.90
C SER A 301 -6.16 15.22 6.12
N PHE A 302 -7.04 16.15 6.45
CA PHE A 302 -7.97 16.03 7.56
C PHE A 302 -8.89 14.81 7.41
N VAL A 303 -9.47 14.62 6.24
CA VAL A 303 -10.31 13.45 5.94
C VAL A 303 -9.53 12.14 6.11
N GLN A 304 -8.27 12.09 5.67
CA GLN A 304 -7.43 10.90 5.83
C GLN A 304 -7.10 10.63 7.31
N PHE A 305 -6.90 11.65 8.14
CA PHE A 305 -6.73 11.46 9.59
C PHE A 305 -8.02 10.99 10.27
N THR A 306 -9.18 11.44 9.80
CA THR A 306 -10.44 10.90 10.33
C THR A 306 -10.70 9.47 9.86
N PHE A 307 -10.29 9.08 8.65
CA PHE A 307 -10.28 7.67 8.23
C PHE A 307 -9.33 6.82 9.08
N ALA A 308 -8.18 7.37 9.49
CA ALA A 308 -7.31 6.68 10.44
C ALA A 308 -8.01 6.41 11.77
N LEU A 309 -8.76 7.39 12.30
CA LEU A 309 -9.56 7.23 13.51
C LEU A 309 -10.66 6.18 13.34
N GLU A 310 -11.37 6.22 12.22
CA GLU A 310 -12.39 5.22 11.88
C GLU A 310 -11.79 3.82 11.73
N ALA A 311 -10.68 3.67 11.00
CA ALA A 311 -9.98 2.39 10.83
C ALA A 311 -9.54 1.79 12.16
N LEU A 312 -9.10 2.64 13.09
CA LEU A 312 -8.61 2.22 14.41
C LEU A 312 -9.73 1.73 15.32
N LEU A 313 -10.84 2.47 15.42
CA LEU A 313 -11.82 2.32 16.50
C LEU A 313 -13.21 1.85 16.06
N THR A 314 -13.54 1.80 14.76
CA THR A 314 -14.86 1.30 14.34
C THR A 314 -14.90 -0.22 14.30
N PHE A 315 -16.03 -0.79 14.74
CA PHE A 315 -16.35 -2.20 14.59
C PHE A 315 -17.85 -2.40 14.42
N ASN A 316 -18.23 -3.46 13.73
CA ASN A 316 -19.63 -3.81 13.52
C ASN A 316 -20.07 -4.82 14.56
N GLU A 317 -21.05 -4.47 15.37
CA GLU A 317 -21.72 -5.43 16.27
C GLU A 317 -22.73 -6.25 15.46
N LYS A 318 -22.39 -7.51 15.20
CA LYS A 318 -23.37 -8.46 14.64
C LYS A 318 -24.41 -8.77 15.70
N GLY A 319 -25.70 -8.50 15.41
CA GLY A 319 -26.82 -8.92 16.23
C GLY A 319 -27.40 -7.90 17.21
N THR A 320 -26.95 -6.66 17.21
CA THR A 320 -27.60 -5.59 18.00
C THR A 320 -28.68 -4.89 17.19
N LEU A 321 -29.88 -4.77 17.79
CA LEU A 321 -31.02 -4.06 17.19
C LEU A 321 -30.79 -2.55 17.05
N VAL A 322 -29.87 -1.97 17.85
CA VAL A 322 -29.49 -0.56 17.78
C VAL A 322 -27.98 -0.49 17.88
N SER A 323 -27.33 -0.08 16.77
CA SER A 323 -25.90 0.22 16.75
C SER A 323 -25.67 1.68 17.12
N PRO A 324 -24.72 2.02 18.03
CA PRO A 324 -24.32 3.39 18.26
C PRO A 324 -23.87 4.07 16.97
N SER A 325 -24.10 5.38 16.84
CA SER A 325 -23.54 6.11 15.70
C SER A 325 -22.01 6.00 15.70
N VAL A 326 -21.40 5.98 14.51
CA VAL A 326 -19.93 5.93 14.37
C VAL A 326 -19.27 7.02 15.21
N ALA A 327 -19.82 8.24 15.18
CA ALA A 327 -19.31 9.36 15.97
C ALA A 327 -19.30 9.07 17.48
N SER A 328 -20.38 8.47 18.01
CA SER A 328 -20.47 8.12 19.43
C SER A 328 -19.48 7.02 19.81
N GLN A 329 -19.32 6.01 18.96
CA GLN A 329 -18.36 4.93 19.17
C GLN A 329 -16.93 5.46 19.21
N LEU A 330 -16.53 6.26 18.21
CA LEU A 330 -15.21 6.89 18.17
C LEU A 330 -14.94 7.77 19.40
N ALA A 331 -15.93 8.56 19.79
CA ALA A 331 -15.82 9.48 20.93
C ALA A 331 -15.64 8.72 22.25
N GLU A 332 -16.46 7.70 22.50
CA GLU A 332 -16.39 6.89 23.72
C GLU A 332 -15.04 6.17 23.85
N PHE A 333 -14.61 5.44 22.80
CA PHE A 333 -13.33 4.73 22.83
C PHE A 333 -12.14 5.68 22.98
N SER A 334 -12.12 6.80 22.26
CA SER A 334 -11.06 7.80 22.40
C SER A 334 -11.00 8.40 23.80
N ALA A 335 -12.15 8.68 24.40
CA ALA A 335 -12.24 9.25 25.74
C ALA A 335 -11.64 8.31 26.81
N PHE A 336 -11.95 7.01 26.75
CA PHE A 336 -11.41 6.05 27.71
C PHE A 336 -9.95 5.67 27.46
N LEU A 337 -9.49 5.72 26.21
CA LEU A 337 -8.09 5.47 25.86
C LEU A 337 -7.17 6.61 26.26
N LEU A 338 -7.61 7.87 26.18
CA LEU A 338 -6.76 9.05 26.39
C LEU A 338 -7.03 9.78 27.71
N GLY A 339 -8.29 9.86 28.14
CA GLY A 339 -8.67 10.64 29.33
C GLY A 339 -8.42 9.86 30.63
N LYS A 340 -7.64 10.46 31.50
CA LYS A 340 -7.28 9.88 32.82
C LYS A 340 -8.44 9.99 33.84
N ASP A 341 -9.19 11.09 33.77
CA ASP A 341 -10.32 11.40 34.65
C ASP A 341 -11.57 11.76 33.84
N CYS A 342 -12.65 12.05 34.54
CA CYS A 342 -13.94 12.39 33.94
C CYS A 342 -13.86 13.67 33.09
N GLU A 343 -13.12 14.69 33.53
CA GLU A 343 -13.03 15.97 32.84
C GLU A 343 -12.25 15.83 31.53
N GLU A 344 -11.11 15.16 31.57
CA GLU A 344 -10.33 14.85 30.34
C GLU A 344 -11.14 14.00 29.37
N ARG A 345 -11.89 12.97 29.83
CA ARG A 345 -12.76 12.14 28.98
C ARG A 345 -13.83 12.97 28.27
N ILE A 346 -14.48 13.90 28.99
CA ILE A 346 -15.48 14.81 28.41
C ILE A 346 -14.85 15.70 27.33
N GLN A 347 -13.63 16.20 27.54
CA GLN A 347 -12.94 17.04 26.56
C GLN A 347 -12.56 16.24 25.29
N VAL A 348 -12.01 15.03 25.45
CA VAL A 348 -11.70 14.14 24.32
C VAL A 348 -12.97 13.81 23.53
N GLU A 349 -14.07 13.47 24.21
CA GLU A 349 -15.35 13.17 23.58
C GLU A 349 -15.87 14.36 22.74
N LYS A 350 -15.86 15.58 23.30
CA LYS A 350 -16.24 16.80 22.59
C LYS A 350 -15.37 17.05 21.37
N THR A 351 -14.05 16.86 21.50
CA THR A 351 -13.09 17.02 20.41
C THR A 351 -13.40 16.04 19.27
N VAL A 352 -13.56 14.76 19.57
CA VAL A 352 -13.84 13.73 18.54
C VAL A 352 -15.17 14.01 17.84
N LYS A 353 -16.25 14.34 18.58
CA LYS A 353 -17.54 14.67 17.98
C LYS A 353 -17.46 15.90 17.07
N ARG A 354 -16.71 16.94 17.47
CA ARG A 354 -16.48 18.13 16.64
C ARG A 354 -15.71 17.79 15.37
N LEU A 355 -14.60 17.05 15.47
CA LEU A 355 -13.80 16.64 14.31
C LEU A 355 -14.64 15.79 13.36
N TYR A 356 -15.43 14.86 13.87
CA TYR A 356 -16.30 14.01 13.06
C TYR A 356 -17.43 14.81 12.36
N SER A 357 -17.97 15.82 13.02
CA SER A 357 -18.94 16.74 12.39
C SER A 357 -18.34 17.51 11.21
N ILE A 358 -17.10 18.00 11.33
CA ILE A 358 -16.37 18.66 10.24
C ILE A 358 -16.15 17.66 9.08
N ARG A 359 -15.73 16.44 9.35
CA ARG A 359 -15.56 15.37 8.34
C ARG A 359 -16.87 15.10 7.59
N SER A 360 -17.99 15.00 8.34
CA SER A 360 -19.30 14.77 7.76
C SER A 360 -19.72 15.91 6.83
N ALA A 361 -19.49 17.15 7.23
CA ALA A 361 -19.78 18.33 6.43
C ALA A 361 -18.97 18.35 5.11
N ILE A 362 -17.68 18.00 5.16
CA ILE A 362 -16.82 17.89 3.94
C ILE A 362 -17.36 16.80 3.01
N ALA A 363 -17.73 15.63 3.54
CA ALA A 363 -18.19 14.50 2.74
C ALA A 363 -19.55 14.74 2.06
N HIS A 364 -20.44 15.52 2.67
CA HIS A 364 -21.81 15.72 2.18
C HIS A 364 -22.06 17.05 1.50
N GLY A 365 -21.21 18.05 1.66
CA GLY A 365 -21.52 19.40 1.20
C GLY A 365 -20.46 20.12 0.38
N GLY A 366 -19.34 19.49 0.09
CA GLY A 366 -18.29 20.15 -0.70
C GLY A 366 -17.37 21.05 0.15
N SER A 367 -16.76 22.02 -0.45
CA SER A 367 -15.62 22.82 0.00
C SER A 367 -15.80 23.55 1.35
N GLN A 368 -15.57 22.90 2.47
CA GLN A 368 -15.21 23.62 3.69
C GLN A 368 -13.68 23.73 3.75
N SER A 369 -13.20 24.98 3.87
CA SER A 369 -11.79 25.20 4.20
C SER A 369 -11.53 24.70 5.62
N VAL A 370 -10.58 23.78 5.76
CA VAL A 370 -10.15 23.27 7.05
C VAL A 370 -8.89 24.02 7.46
N SER A 371 -8.88 24.62 8.66
CA SER A 371 -7.68 25.32 9.13
C SER A 371 -6.57 24.33 9.48
N GLU A 372 -5.32 24.80 9.41
CA GLU A 372 -4.17 23.97 9.77
C GLU A 372 -4.23 23.49 11.24
N GLU A 373 -4.82 24.27 12.15
CA GLU A 373 -4.98 23.92 13.55
C GLU A 373 -5.87 22.67 13.70
N VAL A 374 -7.00 22.63 12.97
CA VAL A 374 -7.91 21.47 12.97
C VAL A 374 -7.22 20.24 12.39
N VAL A 375 -6.42 20.41 11.35
CA VAL A 375 -5.63 19.32 10.76
C VAL A 375 -4.59 18.79 11.76
N LYS A 376 -3.87 19.68 12.44
CA LYS A 376 -2.86 19.32 13.47
C LYS A 376 -3.52 18.63 14.68
N GLU A 377 -4.69 19.11 15.10
CA GLU A 377 -5.46 18.51 16.20
C GLU A 377 -5.91 17.08 15.86
N ALA A 378 -6.47 16.86 14.67
CA ALA A 378 -6.85 15.53 14.21
C ALA A 378 -5.65 14.57 14.15
N LEU A 379 -4.53 15.02 13.59
CA LEU A 379 -3.28 14.25 13.55
C LEU A 379 -2.80 13.90 14.97
N SER A 380 -2.77 14.88 15.87
CA SER A 380 -2.31 14.70 17.25
C SER A 380 -3.18 13.69 18.00
N LEU A 381 -4.51 13.81 17.86
CA LEU A 381 -5.47 12.89 18.50
C LEU A 381 -5.20 11.44 18.08
N VAL A 382 -5.13 11.17 16.76
CA VAL A 382 -4.97 9.79 16.28
C VAL A 382 -3.58 9.24 16.61
N LYS A 383 -2.54 10.06 16.54
CA LYS A 383 -1.19 9.66 16.98
C LYS A 383 -1.15 9.31 18.46
N SER A 384 -1.81 10.10 19.31
CA SER A 384 -1.88 9.83 20.75
C SER A 384 -2.58 8.50 21.04
N LEU A 385 -3.67 8.18 20.32
CA LEU A 385 -4.35 6.89 20.42
C LEU A 385 -3.43 5.72 20.05
N ILE A 386 -2.74 5.83 18.92
CA ILE A 386 -1.81 4.79 18.46
C ILE A 386 -0.67 4.61 19.46
N ILE A 387 -0.05 5.70 19.92
CA ILE A 387 1.02 5.63 20.93
C ILE A 387 0.49 4.94 22.19
N ARG A 388 -0.67 5.34 22.70
CA ARG A 388 -1.27 4.72 23.88
C ARG A 388 -1.48 3.22 23.69
N MET A 389 -2.04 2.81 22.55
CA MET A 389 -2.33 1.40 22.26
C MET A 389 -1.07 0.55 22.01
N THR A 390 0.06 1.16 21.65
CA THR A 390 1.31 0.46 21.34
C THR A 390 2.36 0.53 22.44
N THR A 391 2.12 1.33 23.49
CA THR A 391 3.08 1.52 24.60
C THR A 391 2.54 1.15 25.97
N ASP A 392 1.22 1.12 26.13
CA ASP A 392 0.59 0.73 27.39
C ASP A 392 0.59 -0.80 27.56
N SER A 393 1.06 -1.29 28.67
CA SER A 393 1.21 -2.73 28.92
C SER A 393 -0.13 -3.49 28.92
N GLU A 394 -1.22 -2.88 29.42
CA GLU A 394 -2.56 -3.50 29.39
C GLU A 394 -3.10 -3.55 27.96
N LEU A 395 -2.86 -2.50 27.16
CA LEU A 395 -3.41 -2.38 25.81
C LEU A 395 -2.62 -3.18 24.76
N CYS A 396 -1.33 -3.38 24.96
CA CYS A 396 -0.49 -4.20 24.08
C CYS A 396 -0.93 -5.67 24.03
N GLU A 397 -1.58 -6.17 25.07
CA GLU A 397 -2.08 -7.54 25.16
C GLU A 397 -3.45 -7.72 24.49
N ILE A 398 -4.11 -6.62 24.11
CA ILE A 398 -5.43 -6.65 23.46
C ILE A 398 -5.27 -6.98 21.97
N ASN A 399 -5.90 -8.07 21.53
CA ASN A 399 -5.76 -8.59 20.17
C ASN A 399 -6.99 -8.38 19.28
N SER A 400 -8.15 -8.04 19.87
CA SER A 400 -9.41 -7.87 19.15
C SER A 400 -10.22 -6.68 19.63
N MET A 401 -11.13 -6.18 18.79
CA MET A 401 -12.04 -5.10 19.15
C MET A 401 -13.00 -5.49 20.28
N ASN A 402 -13.38 -6.76 20.38
CA ASN A 402 -14.22 -7.25 21.48
C ASN A 402 -13.47 -7.15 22.83
N GLN A 403 -12.19 -7.48 22.87
CA GLN A 403 -11.37 -7.31 24.07
C GLN A 403 -11.21 -5.83 24.43
N LEU A 404 -10.98 -4.96 23.45
CA LEU A 404 -10.90 -3.52 23.67
C LEU A 404 -12.21 -2.95 24.23
N LYS A 405 -13.36 -3.38 23.71
CA LYS A 405 -14.68 -3.03 24.23
C LYS A 405 -14.86 -3.49 25.68
N THR A 406 -14.45 -4.70 25.99
CA THR A 406 -14.51 -5.22 27.38
C THR A 406 -13.65 -4.37 28.30
N TRP A 407 -12.44 -4.00 27.88
CA TRP A 407 -11.55 -3.13 28.65
C TRP A 407 -12.19 -1.73 28.87
N VAL A 408 -12.76 -1.10 27.83
CA VAL A 408 -13.46 0.19 27.97
C VAL A 408 -14.63 0.07 28.94
N ASN A 409 -15.44 -0.98 28.85
CA ASN A 409 -16.57 -1.20 29.76
C ASN A 409 -16.10 -1.38 31.20
N GLN A 410 -15.02 -2.09 31.45
CA GLN A 410 -14.44 -2.20 32.81
C GLN A 410 -14.01 -0.83 33.37
N LYS A 411 -13.33 -0.01 32.55
CA LYS A 411 -12.93 1.36 32.94
C LYS A 411 -14.12 2.32 33.09
N LYS A 412 -15.28 2.00 32.50
CA LYS A 412 -16.50 2.81 32.62
C LYS A 412 -17.23 2.59 33.94
N TYR A 413 -17.13 1.39 34.52
CA TYR A 413 -17.82 0.99 35.74
C TYR A 413 -16.87 0.83 36.94
N SER A 414 -15.59 1.12 36.79
CA SER A 414 -14.59 1.25 37.84
C SER A 414 -14.41 2.72 38.26
#